data_bb254e827a0a0ba6c405a31c2b6028a7
#
_entry.id   bb254e827a0a0ba6c405a31c2b6028a7
#
_cell.length_a   1.000
_cell.length_b   1.000
_cell.length_c   1.000
_cell.angle_alpha   90.00
_cell.angle_beta   90.00
_cell.angle_gamma   90.00
#
_symmetry.space_group_name_H-M   'P 1'
#
loop_
_entity.id
_entity.type
_entity.pdbx_description
1 polymer ?
#
loop_
_entity_poly.entity_id
_entity_poly.type
_entity_poly.pdbx_seq_one_letter_code
_entity_poly.pdbx_strand_id
1 'polypeptide(L)'
;MSVFARVVELGSFTAAARQLQMSVSSISQTVAKLEDELQVKLLNRSTRSLGLTEAGKIYYQGCRRMLFEVQDVHEQLYAFNNTPIGTLRIGCSSTMAQNVLARITADMLKEHPGLSINLVTGIPA
;
A
#
# COMPACT_ATOMS: atom_id res chain seq x y z
N MET A 1 -14.97 1.09 0.82
CA MET A 1 -13.88 0.21 1.25
C MET A 1 -12.53 0.93 1.25
N SER A 2 -12.10 1.51 0.13
CA SER A 2 -10.81 2.21 0.06
C SER A 2 -10.75 3.46 0.94
N VAL A 3 -11.85 4.19 1.07
CA VAL A 3 -11.93 5.35 1.97
C VAL A 3 -11.72 4.92 3.42
N PHE A 4 -12.38 3.85 3.85
CA PHE A 4 -12.22 3.31 5.20
C PHE A 4 -10.78 2.91 5.47
N ALA A 5 -10.15 2.17 4.54
CA ALA A 5 -8.77 1.74 4.69
C ALA A 5 -7.83 2.94 4.83
N ARG A 6 -8.07 3.99 4.06
CA ARG A 6 -7.23 5.18 4.12
C ARG A 6 -7.39 5.94 5.44
N VAL A 7 -8.62 6.02 5.96
CA VAL A 7 -8.85 6.62 7.27
C VAL A 7 -8.09 5.87 8.37
N VAL A 8 -8.12 4.54 8.31
CA VAL A 8 -7.41 3.70 9.28
C VAL A 8 -5.90 3.89 9.19
N GLU A 9 -5.35 3.86 7.97
CA GLU A 9 -3.92 4.00 7.74
C GLU A 9 -3.38 5.34 8.23
N LEU A 10 -4.12 6.41 8.00
CA LEU A 10 -3.72 7.75 8.40
C LEU A 10 -4.12 8.10 9.84
N GLY A 11 -5.00 7.30 10.44
CA GLY A 11 -5.45 7.51 11.80
C GLY A 11 -6.30 8.76 12.00
N SER A 12 -6.83 9.35 10.92
CA SER A 12 -7.53 10.63 11.00
C SER A 12 -8.44 10.84 9.79
N PHE A 13 -9.67 11.29 10.05
CA PHE A 13 -10.59 11.71 8.99
C PHE A 13 -10.05 12.92 8.23
N THR A 14 -9.47 13.87 8.95
CA THR A 14 -8.92 15.10 8.34
C THR A 14 -7.78 14.78 7.40
N ALA A 15 -6.86 13.92 7.80
CA ALA A 15 -5.73 13.52 6.95
C ALA A 15 -6.20 12.76 5.71
N ALA A 16 -7.18 11.86 5.87
CA ALA A 16 -7.75 11.12 4.75
C ALA A 16 -8.46 12.05 3.77
N ALA A 17 -9.23 13.01 4.28
CA ALA A 17 -9.92 13.99 3.46
C ALA A 17 -8.94 14.79 2.61
N ARG A 18 -7.84 15.21 3.21
CA ARG A 18 -6.79 15.96 2.51
C ARG A 18 -6.16 15.13 1.40
N GLN A 19 -5.81 13.90 1.68
CA GLN A 19 -5.16 13.02 0.71
C GLN A 19 -6.09 12.65 -0.44
N LEU A 20 -7.37 12.38 -0.14
CA LEU A 20 -8.35 11.95 -1.13
C LEU A 20 -9.05 13.13 -1.82
N GLN A 21 -8.71 14.37 -1.44
CA GLN A 21 -9.33 15.59 -1.98
C GLN A 21 -10.85 15.57 -1.80
N MET A 22 -11.29 15.17 -0.62
CA MET A 22 -12.68 15.12 -0.23
C MET A 22 -12.89 15.94 1.04
N SER A 23 -14.12 16.32 1.33
CA SER A 23 -14.44 16.98 2.60
C SER A 23 -14.45 15.93 3.73
N VAL A 24 -14.17 16.39 4.95
CA VAL A 24 -14.25 15.53 6.14
C VAL A 24 -15.67 14.97 6.28
N SER A 25 -16.68 15.79 5.99
CA SER A 25 -18.07 15.37 6.04
C SER A 25 -18.36 14.23 5.06
N SER A 26 -17.85 14.32 3.83
CA SER A 26 -18.02 13.27 2.82
C SER A 26 -17.34 11.97 3.24
N ILE A 27 -16.14 12.05 3.80
CA ILE A 27 -15.42 10.88 4.32
C ILE A 27 -16.24 10.23 5.44
N SER A 28 -16.70 11.02 6.39
CA SER A 28 -17.48 10.53 7.52
C SER A 28 -18.78 9.87 7.05
N GLN A 29 -19.47 10.44 6.09
CA GLN A 29 -20.69 9.88 5.53
C GLN A 29 -20.42 8.59 4.77
N THR A 30 -19.35 8.50 4.03
CA THR A 30 -18.96 7.29 3.30
C THR A 30 -18.70 6.13 4.27
N VAL A 31 -17.99 6.39 5.35
CA VAL A 31 -17.74 5.36 6.38
C VAL A 31 -19.03 4.97 7.08
N ALA A 32 -19.87 5.94 7.43
CA ALA A 32 -21.15 5.66 8.07
C ALA A 32 -22.06 4.83 7.17
N LYS A 33 -22.08 5.10 5.89
CA LYS A 33 -22.85 4.33 4.92
C LYS A 33 -22.35 2.89 4.84
N LEU A 34 -21.04 2.70 4.84
CA LEU A 34 -20.43 1.37 4.84
C LEU A 34 -20.83 0.61 6.11
N GLU A 35 -20.74 1.24 7.27
CA GLU A 35 -21.16 0.63 8.54
C GLU A 35 -22.62 0.24 8.51
N ASP A 36 -23.47 1.09 7.92
CA ASP A 36 -24.89 0.82 7.79
C ASP A 36 -25.15 -0.37 6.87
N GLU A 37 -24.47 -0.45 5.75
CA GLU A 37 -24.60 -1.58 4.83
C GLU A 37 -24.17 -2.90 5.48
N LEU A 38 -23.10 -2.87 6.28
CA LEU A 38 -22.57 -4.04 6.96
C LEU A 38 -23.28 -4.35 8.28
N GLN A 39 -24.10 -3.42 8.78
CA GLN A 39 -24.84 -3.55 10.04
C GLN A 39 -23.93 -3.76 11.25
N VAL A 40 -22.72 -3.19 11.21
CA VAL A 40 -21.78 -3.18 12.33
C VAL A 40 -21.01 -1.85 12.36
N LYS A 41 -20.53 -1.46 13.51
CA LYS A 41 -19.62 -0.34 13.65
C LYS A 41 -18.21 -0.80 13.42
N LEU A 42 -17.48 -0.08 12.58
CA LEU A 42 -16.08 -0.37 12.25
C LEU A 42 -15.12 0.53 13.00
N LEU A 43 -15.55 1.74 13.35
CA LEU A 43 -14.71 2.72 14.03
C LEU A 43 -15.36 3.20 15.32
N ASN A 44 -14.53 3.33 16.34
CA ASN A 44 -14.89 4.05 17.58
C ASN A 44 -14.50 5.51 17.37
N ARG A 45 -15.50 6.37 17.27
CA ARG A 45 -15.28 7.80 17.04
C ARG A 45 -15.32 8.54 18.36
N SER A 46 -14.23 8.47 19.13
CA SER A 46 -14.11 9.31 20.31
C SER A 46 -13.45 10.63 19.93
N THR A 47 -13.66 11.65 20.77
CA THR A 47 -13.12 12.99 20.52
C THR A 47 -11.60 13.06 20.58
N ARG A 48 -10.93 12.04 21.14
CA ARG A 48 -9.48 12.05 21.34
C ARG A 48 -8.70 11.08 20.48
N SER A 49 -9.32 10.02 20.02
CA SER A 49 -8.64 9.04 19.21
C SER A 49 -9.60 8.28 18.33
N LEU A 50 -9.12 7.90 17.17
CA LEU A 50 -9.83 7.06 16.23
C LEU A 50 -9.35 5.63 16.43
N GLY A 51 -10.25 4.74 16.85
CA GLY A 51 -9.91 3.34 17.10
C GLY A 51 -10.76 2.40 16.27
N LEU A 52 -10.24 1.21 15.99
CA LEU A 52 -10.99 0.16 15.33
C LEU A 52 -11.79 -0.64 16.35
N THR A 53 -13.04 -0.99 16.01
CA THR A 53 -13.78 -2.03 16.72
C THR A 53 -13.21 -3.40 16.32
N GLU A 54 -13.65 -4.47 16.99
CA GLU A 54 -13.29 -5.82 16.56
C GLU A 54 -13.73 -6.10 15.12
N ALA A 55 -14.94 -5.68 14.76
CA ALA A 55 -15.42 -5.78 13.38
C ALA A 55 -14.56 -4.95 12.43
N GLY A 56 -14.13 -3.77 12.87
CA GLY A 56 -13.26 -2.90 12.08
C GLY A 56 -11.91 -3.54 11.80
N LYS A 57 -11.33 -4.23 12.76
CA LYS A 57 -10.06 -4.95 12.58
C LYS A 57 -10.20 -6.04 11.54
N ILE A 58 -11.26 -6.82 11.62
CA ILE A 58 -11.52 -7.89 10.65
C ILE A 58 -11.69 -7.32 9.25
N TYR A 59 -12.49 -6.26 9.14
CA TYR A 59 -12.75 -5.62 7.85
C TYR A 59 -11.49 -4.98 7.25
N TYR A 60 -10.71 -4.30 8.07
CA TYR A 60 -9.48 -3.66 7.63
C TYR A 60 -8.46 -4.67 7.11
N GLN A 61 -8.29 -5.80 7.81
CA GLN A 61 -7.39 -6.85 7.35
C GLN A 61 -7.85 -7.44 6.03
N GLY A 62 -9.17 -7.60 5.85
CA GLY A 62 -9.74 -8.02 4.58
C GLY A 62 -9.49 -7.03 3.46
N CYS A 63 -9.64 -5.74 3.74
CA CYS A 63 -9.33 -4.68 2.78
C CYS A 63 -7.88 -4.72 2.33
N ARG A 64 -6.96 -4.90 3.27
CA ARG A 64 -5.53 -5.00 2.95
C ARG A 64 -5.22 -6.19 2.05
N ARG A 65 -5.81 -7.34 2.33
CA ARG A 65 -5.62 -8.52 1.48
C ARG A 65 -6.17 -8.30 0.09
N MET A 66 -7.34 -7.70 -0.03
CA MET A 66 -7.95 -7.42 -1.34
C MET A 66 -7.13 -6.43 -2.15
N LEU A 67 -6.64 -5.37 -1.52
CA LEU A 67 -5.79 -4.38 -2.20
C LEU A 67 -4.47 -5.00 -2.64
N PHE A 68 -3.89 -5.87 -1.80
CA PHE A 68 -2.68 -6.58 -2.15
C PHE A 68 -2.91 -7.51 -3.36
N GLU A 69 -4.02 -8.25 -3.37
CA GLU A 69 -4.36 -9.13 -4.48
C GLU A 69 -4.55 -8.37 -5.79
N VAL A 70 -5.24 -7.23 -5.73
CA VAL A 70 -5.42 -6.39 -6.93
C VAL A 70 -4.07 -5.91 -7.46
N GLN A 71 -3.20 -5.45 -6.57
CA GLN A 71 -1.87 -5.00 -6.97
C GLN A 71 -1.03 -6.14 -7.55
N ASP A 72 -1.09 -7.32 -6.94
CA ASP A 72 -0.39 -8.50 -7.41
C ASP A 72 -0.84 -8.90 -8.81
N VAL A 73 -2.14 -8.88 -9.07
CA VAL A 73 -2.70 -9.15 -10.40
C VAL A 73 -2.19 -8.14 -11.42
N HIS A 74 -2.18 -6.85 -11.06
CA HIS A 74 -1.66 -5.81 -11.95
C HIS A 74 -0.20 -6.03 -12.29
N GLU A 75 0.61 -6.41 -11.31
CA GLU A 75 2.03 -6.70 -11.53
C GLU A 75 2.23 -7.90 -12.44
N GLN A 76 1.44 -8.96 -12.25
CA GLN A 76 1.51 -10.13 -13.09
C GLN A 76 1.13 -9.83 -14.54
N LEU A 77 0.08 -9.04 -14.75
CA LEU A 77 -0.34 -8.65 -16.08
C LEU A 77 0.67 -7.73 -16.74
N TYR A 78 1.27 -6.84 -15.98
CA TYR A 78 2.31 -5.95 -16.48
C TYR A 78 3.52 -6.74 -16.96
N ALA A 79 3.98 -7.72 -16.17
CA ALA A 79 5.10 -8.58 -16.52
C ALA A 79 4.79 -9.45 -17.75
N PHE A 80 3.53 -9.85 -17.92
CA PHE A 80 3.10 -10.66 -19.06
C PHE A 80 3.19 -9.88 -20.38
N ASN A 81 2.82 -8.60 -20.36
CA ASN A 81 2.74 -7.78 -21.57
C ASN A 81 4.05 -7.06 -21.91
N ASN A 82 4.95 -6.90 -20.96
CA ASN A 82 6.16 -6.10 -21.13
C ASN A 82 7.39 -6.89 -20.73
N THR A 83 8.37 -6.95 -21.64
CA THR A 83 9.71 -7.36 -21.24
C THR A 83 10.29 -6.24 -20.39
N PRO A 84 10.83 -6.53 -19.17
CA PRO A 84 11.41 -5.49 -18.35
C PRO A 84 12.56 -4.79 -19.07
N ILE A 85 12.37 -3.52 -19.34
CA ILE A 85 13.39 -2.64 -19.93
C ILE A 85 13.42 -1.34 -19.11
N GLY A 86 14.57 -0.69 -19.11
CA GLY A 86 14.73 0.56 -18.39
C GLY A 86 15.60 0.39 -17.16
N THR A 87 15.52 1.33 -16.23
CA THR A 87 16.34 1.36 -15.02
C THR A 87 15.49 1.16 -13.79
N LEU A 88 15.83 0.12 -13.01
CA LEU A 88 15.23 -0.12 -11.71
C LEU A 88 16.17 0.47 -10.64
N ARG A 89 15.64 1.34 -9.79
CA ARG A 89 16.40 1.93 -8.69
C ARG A 89 15.97 1.29 -7.39
N ILE A 90 16.94 0.75 -6.65
CA ILE A 90 16.69 0.07 -5.38
C ILE A 90 17.47 0.78 -4.29
N GLY A 91 16.75 1.24 -3.24
CA GLY A 91 17.38 1.80 -2.05
C GLY A 91 17.71 0.70 -1.07
N CYS A 92 18.96 0.64 -0.60
CA CYS A 92 19.39 -0.40 0.33
C CYS A 92 20.62 0.04 1.12
N SER A 93 20.95 -0.72 2.17
CA SER A 93 22.20 -0.52 2.89
C SER A 93 23.38 -1.02 2.04
N SER A 94 24.57 -0.50 2.29
CA SER A 94 25.77 -0.93 1.57
C SER A 94 26.04 -2.42 1.73
N THR A 95 25.84 -2.95 2.94
CA THR A 95 26.03 -4.37 3.22
C THR A 95 25.07 -5.23 2.40
N MET A 96 23.81 -4.82 2.33
CA MET A 96 22.80 -5.54 1.57
C MET A 96 23.10 -5.50 0.08
N ALA A 97 23.55 -4.36 -0.43
CA ALA A 97 23.92 -4.21 -1.83
C ALA A 97 25.08 -5.15 -2.20
N GLN A 98 26.07 -5.24 -1.33
CA GLN A 98 27.26 -6.07 -1.61
C GLN A 98 26.99 -7.57 -1.53
N ASN A 99 26.20 -8.01 -0.55
CA ASN A 99 26.10 -9.43 -0.21
C ASN A 99 24.89 -10.14 -0.79
N VAL A 100 23.77 -9.45 -0.94
CA VAL A 100 22.49 -10.08 -1.34
C VAL A 100 22.01 -9.54 -2.66
N LEU A 101 21.81 -8.23 -2.76
CA LEU A 101 21.20 -7.63 -3.93
C LEU A 101 22.08 -7.71 -5.17
N ALA A 102 23.38 -7.67 -5.02
CA ALA A 102 24.30 -7.77 -6.17
C ALA A 102 24.13 -9.10 -6.91
N ARG A 103 23.92 -10.20 -6.16
CA ARG A 103 23.70 -11.53 -6.76
C ARG A 103 22.35 -11.60 -7.45
N ILE A 104 21.31 -11.12 -6.79
CA ILE A 104 19.94 -11.12 -7.34
C ILE A 104 19.86 -10.26 -8.60
N THR A 105 20.47 -9.07 -8.56
CA THR A 105 20.45 -8.16 -9.71
C THR A 105 21.25 -8.71 -10.88
N ALA A 106 22.37 -9.39 -10.64
CA ALA A 106 23.16 -10.03 -11.69
C ALA A 106 22.34 -11.11 -12.40
N ASP A 107 21.61 -11.94 -11.66
CA ASP A 107 20.75 -12.96 -12.24
C ASP A 107 19.62 -12.35 -13.04
N MET A 108 19.00 -11.30 -12.54
CA MET A 108 17.92 -10.60 -13.23
C MET A 108 18.39 -9.97 -14.53
N LEU A 109 19.59 -9.39 -14.54
CA LEU A 109 20.18 -8.80 -15.75
C LEU A 109 20.52 -9.83 -16.82
N LYS A 110 20.88 -11.04 -16.42
CA LYS A 110 21.09 -12.13 -17.37
C LYS A 110 19.82 -12.56 -18.08
N GLU A 111 18.72 -12.62 -17.34
CA GLU A 111 17.41 -13.01 -17.89
C GLU A 111 16.77 -11.89 -18.70
N HIS A 112 17.09 -10.64 -18.40
CA HIS A 112 16.49 -9.47 -19.02
C HIS A 112 17.58 -8.49 -19.46
N PRO A 113 18.23 -8.73 -20.61
CA PRO A 113 19.36 -7.91 -21.03
C PRO A 113 19.02 -6.44 -21.34
N GLY A 114 17.73 -6.13 -21.51
CA GLY A 114 17.30 -4.73 -21.68
C GLY A 114 17.10 -3.99 -20.38
N LEU A 115 17.30 -4.64 -19.23
CA LEU A 115 17.08 -4.05 -17.92
C LEU A 115 18.39 -3.50 -17.35
N SER A 116 18.31 -2.32 -16.77
CA SER A 116 19.40 -1.68 -16.05
C SER A 116 18.98 -1.49 -14.59
N ILE A 117 19.86 -1.79 -13.64
CA ILE A 117 19.57 -1.69 -12.22
C ILE A 117 20.54 -0.70 -11.57
N ASN A 118 19.98 0.24 -10.81
CA ASN A 118 20.74 1.24 -10.08
C ASN A 118 20.50 1.05 -8.58
N LEU A 119 21.55 0.66 -7.86
CA LEU A 119 21.51 0.48 -6.41
C LEU A 119 21.89 1.78 -5.72
N VAL A 120 20.99 2.31 -4.91
CA VAL A 120 21.23 3.51 -4.12
C VAL A 120 21.52 3.09 -2.69
N THR A 121 22.75 3.38 -2.22
CA THR A 121 23.19 3.02 -0.87
C THR A 121 23.17 4.22 0.07
N GLY A 122 23.24 3.97 1.37
CA GLY A 122 23.27 5.03 2.38
C GLY A 122 21.90 5.58 2.77
N ILE A 123 20.82 4.98 2.29
CA ILE A 123 19.47 5.35 2.69
C ILE A 123 19.13 4.62 3.98
N PRO A 124 18.64 5.32 5.03
CA PRO A 124 18.20 4.64 6.25
C PRO A 124 17.08 3.66 5.94
N ALA A 125 17.17 2.49 6.50
CA ALA A 125 16.17 1.44 6.31
C ALA A 125 14.85 1.79 6.99
#